data_4140eecbaa18e9db5d8399e0da4f8dfc
#
_entry.id   4140eecbaa18e9db5d8399e0da4f8dfc
#
_cell.length_a   1.000
_cell.length_b   1.000
_cell.length_c   1.000
_cell.angle_alpha   90.00
_cell.angle_beta   90.00
_cell.angle_gamma   90.00
#
_symmetry.space_group_name_H-M   'P 1'
#
loop_
_entity.id
_entity.type
_entity.pdbx_description
1 polymer ?
#
loop_
_entity_poly.entity_id
_entity_poly.type
_entity_poly.pdbx_seq_one_letter_code
_entity_poly.pdbx_strand_id
1 'polypeptide(L)'
;LQSKSSLSDFENFIPANEDIQPNERVTDNVNSDLKRQMQMSLAAFSGGICSAADLFTRGYDTHNDHDSLHASLFSHLTDSIDFFWTSAETAGLADRITMLIGSDFGRTPNYNSDMGKDHWPIGSFIVMESSPSWGNRVVGATDEGHNAYAINPSTLLRDDDSGTNIYPAHFHKAF
;
A
#
# COMPACT_ATOMS: atom_id res chain seq x y z
N LEU A 1 29.05 5.01 -2.27
CA LEU A 1 28.60 4.08 -3.30
C LEU A 1 28.06 4.90 -4.48
N GLN A 2 28.87 5.13 -5.49
CA GLN A 2 28.41 5.75 -6.73
C GLN A 2 28.04 4.61 -7.69
N SER A 3 26.76 4.26 -7.77
CA SER A 3 26.24 3.56 -8.93
C SER A 3 26.09 4.59 -10.05
N LYS A 4 27.03 4.62 -10.97
CA LYS A 4 26.84 5.29 -12.24
C LYS A 4 26.14 4.30 -13.18
N SER A 5 24.88 4.02 -12.92
CA SER A 5 24.05 3.42 -13.96
C SER A 5 23.84 4.49 -15.02
N SER A 6 24.29 4.24 -16.22
CA SER A 6 24.04 5.13 -17.35
C SER A 6 22.58 5.00 -17.80
N LEU A 7 22.05 6.00 -18.51
CA LEU A 7 20.68 5.93 -19.07
C LEU A 7 20.54 4.70 -19.99
N SER A 8 21.62 4.33 -20.70
CA SER A 8 21.70 3.13 -21.54
C SER A 8 21.63 1.83 -20.76
N ASP A 9 22.06 1.81 -19.48
CA ASP A 9 21.94 0.62 -18.65
C ASP A 9 20.49 0.43 -18.20
N PHE A 10 19.75 1.54 -17.97
CA PHE A 10 18.33 1.49 -17.61
C PHE A 10 17.46 0.93 -18.75
N GLU A 11 17.76 1.23 -19.99
CA GLU A 11 17.02 0.69 -21.14
C GLU A 11 16.94 -0.83 -21.14
N ASN A 12 17.93 -1.52 -20.54
CA ASN A 12 17.95 -2.98 -20.42
C ASN A 12 16.94 -3.51 -19.37
N PHE A 13 16.43 -2.67 -18.48
CA PHE A 13 15.45 -3.04 -17.45
C PHE A 13 14.02 -2.62 -17.81
N ILE A 14 13.84 -1.78 -18.84
CA ILE A 14 12.50 -1.39 -19.31
C ILE A 14 11.88 -2.62 -20.01
N PRO A 15 10.67 -3.04 -19.61
CA PRO A 15 9.97 -4.10 -20.30
C PRO A 15 9.73 -3.76 -21.78
N ALA A 16 9.75 -4.75 -22.66
CA ALA A 16 9.31 -4.57 -24.03
C ALA A 16 7.84 -4.10 -24.06
N ASN A 17 7.44 -3.38 -25.10
CA ASN A 17 6.09 -2.80 -25.17
C ASN A 17 4.97 -3.85 -25.04
N GLU A 18 5.20 -5.05 -25.57
CA GLU A 18 4.29 -6.20 -25.48
C GLU A 18 4.18 -6.79 -24.07
N ASP A 19 5.18 -6.57 -23.22
CA ASP A 19 5.25 -7.08 -21.84
C ASP A 19 4.75 -6.04 -20.83
N ILE A 20 4.47 -4.81 -21.25
CA ILE A 20 3.96 -3.76 -20.37
C ILE A 20 2.56 -4.11 -19.88
N GLN A 21 2.38 -4.11 -18.56
CA GLN A 21 1.08 -4.40 -17.95
C GLN A 21 -0.01 -3.45 -18.47
N PRO A 22 -1.17 -3.97 -18.88
CA PRO A 22 -2.26 -3.14 -19.41
C PRO A 22 -2.91 -2.30 -18.31
N ASN A 23 -3.73 -1.37 -18.74
CA ASN A 23 -4.70 -0.71 -17.87
C ASN A 23 -5.87 -1.68 -17.62
N GLU A 24 -6.19 -1.98 -16.38
CA GLU A 24 -7.20 -2.95 -15.98
C GLU A 24 -8.50 -2.27 -15.59
N ARG A 25 -9.64 -2.80 -16.02
CA ARG A 25 -10.95 -2.36 -15.54
C ARG A 25 -11.24 -3.04 -14.19
N VAL A 26 -11.36 -2.24 -13.14
CA VAL A 26 -11.61 -2.72 -11.77
C VAL A 26 -13.10 -2.67 -11.41
N THR A 27 -13.75 -1.56 -11.77
CA THR A 27 -15.20 -1.38 -11.65
C THR A 27 -15.74 -0.71 -12.92
N ASP A 28 -17.03 -0.45 -13.00
CA ASP A 28 -17.61 0.25 -14.16
C ASP A 28 -17.02 1.65 -14.36
N ASN A 29 -16.57 2.29 -13.29
CA ASN A 29 -16.09 3.67 -13.30
C ASN A 29 -14.61 3.79 -12.93
N VAL A 30 -13.92 2.68 -12.63
CA VAL A 30 -12.52 2.70 -12.20
C VAL A 30 -11.68 1.80 -13.09
N ASN A 31 -10.70 2.41 -13.73
CA ASN A 31 -9.58 1.71 -14.34
C ASN A 31 -8.33 1.94 -13.50
N SER A 32 -7.43 0.95 -13.48
CA SER A 32 -6.18 0.99 -12.73
C SER A 32 -5.01 0.56 -13.59
N ASP A 33 -3.91 1.28 -13.47
CA ASP A 33 -2.60 0.94 -14.04
C ASP A 33 -1.59 0.54 -12.95
N LEU A 34 -2.08 0.12 -11.77
CA LEU A 34 -1.24 -0.17 -10.61
C LEU A 34 -0.15 -1.21 -10.90
N LYS A 35 -0.49 -2.32 -11.59
CA LYS A 35 0.51 -3.32 -11.97
C LYS A 35 1.58 -2.76 -12.89
N ARG A 36 1.22 -1.84 -13.80
CA ARG A 36 2.20 -1.14 -14.63
C ARG A 36 3.11 -0.24 -13.80
N GLN A 37 2.56 0.52 -12.86
CA GLN A 37 3.36 1.34 -11.94
C GLN A 37 4.33 0.47 -11.15
N MET A 38 3.88 -0.68 -10.62
CA MET A 38 4.71 -1.66 -9.93
C MET A 38 5.82 -2.23 -10.82
N GLN A 39 5.49 -2.62 -12.04
CA GLN A 39 6.45 -3.12 -13.03
C GLN A 39 7.55 -2.08 -13.35
N MET A 40 7.15 -0.84 -13.58
CA MET A 40 8.10 0.24 -13.88
C MET A 40 8.96 0.59 -12.66
N SER A 41 8.40 0.52 -11.45
CA SER A 41 9.19 0.72 -10.22
C SER A 41 10.25 -0.35 -10.04
N LEU A 42 9.92 -1.63 -10.28
CA LEU A 42 10.89 -2.72 -10.22
C LEU A 42 11.99 -2.57 -11.28
N ALA A 43 11.64 -2.13 -12.49
CA ALA A 43 12.62 -1.81 -13.53
C ALA A 43 13.58 -0.70 -13.08
N ALA A 44 13.06 0.37 -12.47
CA ALA A 44 13.85 1.48 -11.96
C ALA A 44 14.74 1.07 -10.76
N PHE A 45 14.26 0.23 -9.87
CA PHE A 45 15.06 -0.35 -8.78
C PHE A 45 16.17 -1.26 -9.30
N SER A 46 15.86 -2.13 -10.28
CA SER A 46 16.85 -3.01 -10.92
C SER A 46 17.94 -2.21 -11.62
N GLY A 47 17.57 -1.13 -12.28
CA GLY A 47 18.52 -0.21 -12.93
C GLY A 47 19.28 0.70 -11.97
N GLY A 48 18.98 0.68 -10.66
CA GLY A 48 19.63 1.54 -9.65
C GLY A 48 19.32 3.03 -9.83
N ILE A 49 18.22 3.38 -10.48
CA ILE A 49 17.84 4.76 -10.79
C ILE A 49 17.14 5.41 -9.60
N CYS A 50 16.35 4.65 -8.86
CA CYS A 50 15.70 5.14 -7.64
C CYS A 50 15.78 4.10 -6.54
N SER A 51 15.56 4.55 -5.31
CA SER A 51 15.49 3.72 -4.11
C SER A 51 14.11 3.77 -3.45
N ALA A 52 13.20 4.60 -3.97
CA ALA A 52 11.83 4.70 -3.53
C ALA A 52 10.93 5.05 -4.72
N ALA A 53 9.68 4.63 -4.67
CA ALA A 53 8.66 4.96 -5.65
C ALA A 53 7.31 5.11 -4.95
N ASP A 54 6.59 6.17 -5.27
CA ASP A 54 5.21 6.35 -4.86
C ASP A 54 4.29 5.81 -5.95
N LEU A 55 3.39 4.91 -5.56
CA LEU A 55 2.39 4.31 -6.43
C LEU A 55 1.00 4.76 -6.00
N PHE A 56 0.09 4.79 -6.96
CA PHE A 56 -1.22 5.33 -6.72
C PHE A 56 -2.34 4.45 -7.29
N THR A 57 -3.35 4.19 -6.50
CA THR A 57 -4.61 3.61 -6.94
C THR A 57 -5.78 4.43 -6.41
N ARG A 58 -6.95 4.31 -7.05
CA ARG A 58 -8.11 5.16 -6.78
C ARG A 58 -9.40 4.36 -6.69
N GLY A 59 -10.48 5.03 -6.34
CA GLY A 59 -11.83 4.47 -6.33
C GLY A 59 -12.33 4.13 -4.93
N TYR A 60 -11.52 4.25 -3.91
CA TYR A 60 -11.86 3.90 -2.51
C TYR A 60 -12.75 4.94 -1.82
N ASP A 61 -13.05 6.06 -2.48
CA ASP A 61 -13.95 7.10 -1.97
C ASP A 61 -15.43 6.73 -2.23
N THR A 62 -15.90 5.72 -1.53
CA THR A 62 -17.18 5.05 -1.79
C THR A 62 -18.31 5.56 -0.91
N HIS A 63 -18.90 6.69 -1.31
CA HIS A 63 -20.07 7.26 -0.64
C HIS A 63 -21.39 6.56 -1.00
N ASN A 64 -21.37 5.58 -1.89
CA ASN A 64 -22.47 4.70 -2.27
C ASN A 64 -21.92 3.29 -2.56
N ASP A 65 -22.76 2.26 -2.50
CA ASP A 65 -22.44 0.86 -2.86
C ASP A 65 -21.10 0.37 -2.32
N HIS A 66 -20.74 0.77 -1.09
CA HIS A 66 -19.41 0.58 -0.51
C HIS A 66 -18.89 -0.85 -0.63
N ASP A 67 -19.69 -1.84 -0.22
CA ASP A 67 -19.21 -3.22 -0.11
C ASP A 67 -18.85 -3.82 -1.47
N SER A 68 -19.71 -3.62 -2.48
CA SER A 68 -19.47 -4.17 -3.82
C SER A 68 -18.27 -3.51 -4.50
N LEU A 69 -18.13 -2.19 -4.33
CA LEU A 69 -17.01 -1.43 -4.88
C LEU A 69 -15.71 -1.80 -4.17
N HIS A 70 -15.70 -1.82 -2.84
CA HIS A 70 -14.51 -2.19 -2.06
C HIS A 70 -14.09 -3.64 -2.30
N ALA A 71 -15.03 -4.59 -2.44
CA ALA A 71 -14.69 -5.97 -2.78
C ALA A 71 -13.89 -6.05 -4.08
N SER A 72 -14.33 -5.34 -5.13
CA SER A 72 -13.64 -5.30 -6.42
C SER A 72 -12.27 -4.61 -6.32
N LEU A 73 -12.21 -3.47 -5.62
CA LEU A 73 -10.98 -2.69 -5.45
C LEU A 73 -9.92 -3.42 -4.63
N PHE A 74 -10.32 -4.08 -3.54
CA PHE A 74 -9.40 -4.87 -2.73
C PHE A 74 -8.96 -6.15 -3.43
N SER A 75 -9.83 -6.81 -4.21
CA SER A 75 -9.41 -7.93 -5.06
C SER A 75 -8.31 -7.50 -6.03
N HIS A 76 -8.52 -6.38 -6.75
CA HIS A 76 -7.50 -5.85 -7.65
C HIS A 76 -6.21 -5.43 -6.92
N LEU A 77 -6.32 -4.83 -5.73
CA LEU A 77 -5.14 -4.46 -4.92
C LEU A 77 -4.34 -5.69 -4.51
N THR A 78 -5.00 -6.73 -3.99
CA THR A 78 -4.33 -7.97 -3.58
C THR A 78 -3.69 -8.70 -4.75
N ASP A 79 -4.36 -8.77 -5.91
CA ASP A 79 -3.79 -9.33 -7.14
C ASP A 79 -2.56 -8.53 -7.62
N SER A 80 -2.60 -7.21 -7.45
CA SER A 80 -1.47 -6.35 -7.81
C SER A 80 -0.28 -6.52 -6.85
N ILE A 81 -0.54 -6.71 -5.55
CA ILE A 81 0.48 -7.01 -4.54
C ILE A 81 1.15 -8.36 -4.85
N ASP A 82 0.36 -9.39 -5.17
CA ASP A 82 0.88 -10.71 -5.54
C ASP A 82 1.75 -10.63 -6.81
N PHE A 83 1.27 -9.92 -7.83
CA PHE A 83 2.07 -9.63 -9.03
C PHE A 83 3.39 -8.94 -8.69
N PHE A 84 3.37 -7.94 -7.81
CA PHE A 84 4.56 -7.19 -7.42
C PHE A 84 5.60 -8.09 -6.75
N TRP A 85 5.19 -8.85 -5.73
CA TRP A 85 6.12 -9.70 -4.99
C TRP A 85 6.68 -10.83 -5.84
N THR A 86 5.85 -11.49 -6.68
CA THR A 86 6.32 -12.50 -7.66
C THR A 86 7.34 -11.90 -8.62
N SER A 87 7.10 -10.69 -9.11
CA SER A 87 8.03 -9.99 -10.01
C SER A 87 9.32 -9.56 -9.28
N ALA A 88 9.21 -9.11 -8.04
CA ALA A 88 10.35 -8.73 -7.21
C ALA A 88 11.24 -9.94 -6.87
N GLU A 89 10.66 -11.11 -6.60
CA GLU A 89 11.41 -12.36 -6.42
C GLU A 89 12.17 -12.74 -7.70
N THR A 90 11.49 -12.69 -8.84
CA THR A 90 12.10 -12.97 -10.14
C THR A 90 13.27 -12.02 -10.45
N ALA A 91 13.13 -10.76 -10.05
CA ALA A 91 14.19 -9.75 -10.20
C ALA A 91 15.30 -9.83 -9.14
N GLY A 92 15.18 -10.70 -8.12
CA GLY A 92 16.13 -10.81 -7.01
C GLY A 92 16.14 -9.57 -6.11
N LEU A 93 15.01 -8.89 -5.98
CA LEU A 93 14.85 -7.67 -5.20
C LEU A 93 14.00 -7.84 -3.95
N ALA A 94 13.24 -8.94 -3.83
CA ALA A 94 12.21 -9.10 -2.80
C ALA A 94 12.72 -8.91 -1.36
N ASP A 95 13.95 -9.34 -1.06
CA ASP A 95 14.57 -9.22 0.25
C ASP A 95 15.09 -7.81 0.60
N ARG A 96 14.95 -6.85 -0.32
CA ARG A 96 15.43 -5.47 -0.19
C ARG A 96 14.33 -4.42 -0.31
N ILE A 97 13.09 -4.86 -0.38
CA ILE A 97 11.93 -3.99 -0.56
C ILE A 97 11.08 -4.00 0.69
N THR A 98 10.74 -2.81 1.17
CA THR A 98 9.65 -2.58 2.11
C THR A 98 8.50 -1.93 1.34
N MET A 99 7.32 -2.54 1.37
CA MET A 99 6.10 -1.99 0.78
C MET A 99 5.23 -1.40 1.87
N LEU A 100 4.80 -0.17 1.67
CA LEU A 100 3.87 0.55 2.55
C LEU A 100 2.57 0.79 1.79
N ILE A 101 1.44 0.44 2.41
CA ILE A 101 0.12 0.64 1.82
C ILE A 101 -0.74 1.39 2.84
N GLY A 102 -1.31 2.50 2.44
CA GLY A 102 -2.15 3.31 3.29
C GLY A 102 -3.04 4.25 2.51
N SER A 103 -3.89 4.96 3.22
CA SER A 103 -4.68 6.06 2.71
C SER A 103 -4.62 7.23 3.68
N ASP A 104 -4.97 8.41 3.20
CA ASP A 104 -4.98 9.66 3.98
C ASP A 104 -6.06 9.67 5.07
N PHE A 105 -7.16 8.93 4.91
CA PHE A 105 -8.21 8.74 5.91
C PHE A 105 -8.94 7.39 5.72
N GLY A 106 -9.72 7.00 6.73
CA GLY A 106 -10.55 5.80 6.71
C GLY A 106 -12.01 6.08 6.33
N ARG A 107 -12.87 5.10 6.59
CA ARG A 107 -14.32 5.17 6.37
C ARG A 107 -15.07 4.99 7.69
N THR A 108 -16.23 5.66 7.80
CA THR A 108 -17.11 5.55 8.97
C THR A 108 -17.46 4.10 9.29
N PRO A 109 -17.64 3.75 10.60
CA PRO A 109 -18.11 2.41 10.98
C PRO A 109 -19.50 2.11 10.42
N ASN A 110 -20.37 3.11 10.29
CA ASN A 110 -21.74 2.97 9.86
C ASN A 110 -21.91 3.34 8.39
N TYR A 111 -22.95 2.78 7.75
CA TYR A 111 -23.35 3.17 6.40
C TYR A 111 -24.19 4.46 6.43
N ASN A 112 -24.07 5.24 5.37
CA ASN A 112 -24.95 6.35 5.06
C ASN A 112 -26.24 5.88 4.34
N SER A 113 -27.11 6.81 3.91
CA SER A 113 -28.39 6.50 3.23
C SER A 113 -28.25 5.76 1.91
N ASP A 114 -27.06 5.86 1.26
CA ASP A 114 -26.81 5.32 -0.08
C ASP A 114 -25.98 4.03 -0.04
N MET A 115 -25.99 3.33 1.08
CA MET A 115 -25.17 2.13 1.33
C MET A 115 -23.66 2.37 1.14
N GLY A 116 -23.25 3.62 1.24
CA GLY A 116 -21.86 4.07 1.24
C GLY A 116 -21.33 4.29 2.64
N LYS A 117 -20.09 4.72 2.74
CA LYS A 117 -19.46 5.13 3.99
C LYS A 117 -18.76 6.47 3.80
N ASP A 118 -18.92 7.37 4.76
CA ASP A 118 -18.32 8.69 4.72
C ASP A 118 -16.87 8.67 5.24
N HIS A 119 -16.19 9.81 5.20
CA HIS A 119 -14.83 9.95 5.67
C HIS A 119 -14.71 9.76 7.18
N TRP A 120 -13.64 9.10 7.61
CA TRP A 120 -13.33 8.88 9.01
C TRP A 120 -11.84 9.14 9.27
N PRO A 121 -11.48 9.86 10.35
CA PRO A 121 -10.08 10.25 10.59
C PRO A 121 -9.17 9.08 11.00
N ILE A 122 -9.72 7.91 11.27
CA ILE A 122 -8.96 6.72 11.65
C ILE A 122 -8.84 5.80 10.44
N GLY A 123 -7.63 5.47 10.07
CA GLY A 123 -7.28 4.56 8.98
C GLY A 123 -6.31 3.49 9.45
N SER A 124 -5.84 2.69 8.51
CA SER A 124 -4.86 1.63 8.73
C SER A 124 -3.75 1.71 7.71
N PHE A 125 -2.55 1.28 8.11
CA PHE A 125 -1.42 1.07 7.23
C PHE A 125 -1.01 -0.39 7.23
N ILE A 126 -0.60 -0.90 6.09
CA ILE A 126 -0.02 -2.23 5.95
C ILE A 126 1.46 -2.04 5.63
N VAL A 127 2.31 -2.79 6.31
CA VAL A 127 3.75 -2.84 6.03
C VAL A 127 4.10 -4.27 5.65
N MET A 128 4.77 -4.44 4.54
CA MET A 128 5.14 -5.75 4.00
C MET A 128 6.62 -5.80 3.63
N GLU A 129 7.25 -6.91 3.98
CA GLU A 129 8.60 -7.31 3.55
C GLU A 129 8.59 -8.82 3.26
N SER A 130 9.58 -9.32 2.55
CA SER A 130 9.64 -10.75 2.16
C SER A 130 9.72 -11.70 3.36
N SER A 131 10.48 -11.36 4.40
CA SER A 131 10.66 -12.25 5.57
C SER A 131 10.92 -11.45 6.86
N PRO A 132 10.00 -10.58 7.27
CA PRO A 132 10.22 -9.70 8.40
C PRO A 132 10.16 -10.45 9.73
N SER A 133 11.15 -10.26 10.60
CA SER A 133 11.14 -10.81 11.96
C SER A 133 10.04 -10.20 12.85
N TRP A 134 9.53 -9.03 12.46
CA TRP A 134 8.47 -8.27 13.15
C TRP A 134 7.08 -8.52 12.55
N GLY A 135 6.96 -9.28 11.48
CA GLY A 135 5.72 -9.49 10.73
C GLY A 135 4.65 -10.30 11.47
N ASN A 136 3.55 -10.55 10.77
CA ASN A 136 2.41 -11.36 11.23
C ASN A 136 1.77 -10.84 12.54
N ARG A 137 1.61 -9.53 12.67
CA ARG A 137 0.97 -8.90 13.84
C ARG A 137 0.20 -7.64 13.44
N VAL A 138 -0.74 -7.27 14.29
CA VAL A 138 -1.44 -5.98 14.23
C VAL A 138 -0.93 -5.13 15.40
N VAL A 139 -0.64 -3.87 15.12
CA VAL A 139 -0.27 -2.85 16.11
C VAL A 139 -1.35 -1.78 16.10
N GLY A 140 -1.89 -1.49 17.29
CA GLY A 140 -3.03 -0.60 17.44
C GLY A 140 -4.35 -1.36 17.46
N ALA A 141 -5.35 -0.68 17.96
CA ALA A 141 -6.74 -1.14 18.01
C ALA A 141 -7.68 0.06 18.07
N THR A 142 -8.96 -0.18 17.84
CA THR A 142 -10.02 0.80 17.99
C THR A 142 -11.09 0.28 18.94
N ASP A 143 -11.87 1.19 19.51
CA ASP A 143 -13.11 0.86 20.19
C ASP A 143 -14.24 0.53 19.17
N GLU A 144 -15.46 0.24 19.68
CA GLU A 144 -16.64 -0.05 18.85
C GLU A 144 -17.08 1.16 17.99
N GLY A 145 -16.71 2.38 18.37
CA GLY A 145 -16.93 3.61 17.61
C GLY A 145 -15.82 3.91 16.60
N HIS A 146 -14.85 2.99 16.42
CA HIS A 146 -13.65 3.17 15.60
C HIS A 146 -12.79 4.36 16.02
N ASN A 147 -12.75 4.69 17.33
CA ASN A 147 -11.78 5.62 17.88
C ASN A 147 -10.49 4.87 18.23
N ALA A 148 -9.33 5.45 17.90
CA ALA A 148 -8.05 4.79 18.15
C ALA A 148 -7.70 4.76 19.64
N TYR A 149 -7.23 3.61 20.12
CA TYR A 149 -6.60 3.49 21.44
C TYR A 149 -5.15 3.99 21.41
N ALA A 150 -4.69 4.49 22.56
CA ALA A 150 -3.29 4.81 22.77
C ALA A 150 -2.43 3.54 22.88
N ILE A 151 -1.21 3.62 22.35
CA ILE A 151 -0.27 2.49 22.26
C ILE A 151 1.02 2.86 22.94
N ASN A 152 1.57 1.96 23.74
CA ASN A 152 2.91 2.09 24.28
C ASN A 152 3.95 1.93 23.16
N PRO A 153 4.79 2.95 22.89
CA PRO A 153 5.70 2.91 21.76
C PRO A 153 6.84 1.88 21.89
N SER A 154 7.10 1.38 23.09
CA SER A 154 8.16 0.38 23.33
C SER A 154 7.65 -1.05 23.22
N THR A 155 6.45 -1.31 23.69
CA THR A 155 5.87 -2.67 23.71
C THR A 155 4.91 -2.91 22.54
N LEU A 156 4.42 -1.83 21.91
CA LEU A 156 3.40 -1.81 20.86
C LEU A 156 2.03 -2.37 21.33
N LEU A 157 1.82 -2.43 22.61
CA LEU A 157 0.55 -2.85 23.22
C LEU A 157 -0.29 -1.62 23.61
N ARG A 158 -1.60 -1.82 23.75
CA ARG A 158 -2.51 -0.79 24.26
C ARG A 158 -2.06 -0.32 25.64
N ASP A 159 -2.07 0.99 25.83
CA ASP A 159 -1.69 1.67 27.06
C ASP A 159 -2.51 2.96 27.19
N ASP A 160 -3.63 2.87 27.87
CA ASP A 160 -4.57 3.99 28.01
C ASP A 160 -4.08 5.06 29.00
N ASP A 161 -3.09 4.75 29.85
CA ASP A 161 -2.59 5.64 30.89
C ASP A 161 -1.40 6.51 30.41
N SER A 162 -0.45 5.90 29.68
CA SER A 162 0.81 6.55 29.27
C SER A 162 1.15 6.37 27.80
N GLY A 163 0.31 5.70 27.04
CA GLY A 163 0.48 5.48 25.61
C GLY A 163 0.29 6.75 24.78
N THR A 164 0.53 6.63 23.49
CA THR A 164 0.30 7.69 22.51
C THR A 164 -0.53 7.16 21.35
N ASN A 165 -1.35 8.01 20.77
CA ASN A 165 -2.04 7.68 19.52
C ASN A 165 -1.03 7.64 18.37
N ILE A 166 -1.18 6.66 17.50
CA ILE A 166 -0.39 6.56 16.28
C ILE A 166 -0.98 7.53 15.26
N TYR A 167 -0.15 8.46 14.78
CA TYR A 167 -0.48 9.39 13.70
C TYR A 167 0.31 9.04 12.44
N PRO A 168 -0.13 9.44 11.24
CA PRO A 168 0.62 9.25 9.99
C PRO A 168 2.07 9.71 10.08
N ALA A 169 2.34 10.84 10.78
CA ALA A 169 3.70 11.32 10.99
C ALA A 169 4.60 10.36 11.77
N HIS A 170 4.06 9.57 12.70
CA HIS A 170 4.82 8.55 13.42
C HIS A 170 5.19 7.40 12.50
N PHE A 171 4.26 6.99 11.65
CA PHE A 171 4.46 5.96 10.65
C PHE A 171 5.55 6.35 9.63
N HIS A 172 5.42 7.52 8.99
CA HIS A 172 6.41 8.00 8.02
C HIS A 172 7.80 8.30 8.61
N LYS A 173 7.90 8.49 9.93
CA LYS A 173 9.18 8.67 10.60
C LYS A 173 9.89 7.34 10.88
N ALA A 174 9.18 6.23 10.87
CA ALA A 174 9.73 4.91 11.15
C ALA A 174 10.42 4.27 9.94
N PHE A 175 10.10 4.73 8.75
CA PHE A 175 10.62 4.31 7.46
C PHE A 175 11.25 5.49 6.70
#